data_b0f0c5e21e894dad2156fe6f69ca12c2
#
_entry.id   b0f0c5e21e894dad2156fe6f69ca12c2
#
_cell.length_a   1.000
_cell.length_b   1.000
_cell.length_c   1.000
_cell.angle_alpha   90.00
_cell.angle_beta   90.00
_cell.angle_gamma   90.00
#
_symmetry.space_group_name_H-M   'P 1'
#
loop_
_entity.id
_entity.type
_entity.pdbx_description
1 polymer ?
#
loop_
_entity_poly.entity_id
_entity_poly.type
_entity_poly.pdbx_seq_one_letter_code
_entity_poly.pdbx_strand_id
1 'polypeptide(L)'
;MKIMLISGSHRMNSQSEKVAHYMAQSLLDNGQATATEVFSLAGNPLPLWDEGIWNGDAAWQALLNPLSEKLAASDGFVILSPEWHGQVPAGLKNFFLLWGSGELAHKPALIVSISSSDGGAYPVAELRMSSYKNNRICYLPEHLIIRNVESVLNADASKNNPETDRYFRERIVYAGGILSAYANALKGVRESGITHSDVFRFGM
;
A
#
# COMPACT_ATOMS: atom_id res chain seq x y z
N MET A 1 6.07 -2.70 -15.61
CA MET A 1 5.09 -2.33 -14.56
C MET A 1 5.79 -2.26 -13.22
N LYS A 2 5.68 -1.12 -12.55
CA LYS A 2 6.29 -0.89 -11.22
C LYS A 2 5.20 -0.93 -10.14
N ILE A 3 5.39 -1.75 -9.11
CA ILE A 3 4.49 -1.85 -7.94
C ILE A 3 5.23 -1.34 -6.70
N MET A 4 4.61 -0.43 -5.98
CA MET A 4 5.15 0.07 -4.71
C MET A 4 4.38 -0.50 -3.53
N LEU A 5 5.11 -0.96 -2.53
CA LEU A 5 4.54 -1.56 -1.32
C LEU A 5 4.74 -0.59 -0.15
N ILE A 6 3.65 -0.20 0.51
CA ILE A 6 3.68 0.72 1.63
C ILE A 6 3.50 -0.08 2.93
N SER A 7 4.57 -0.21 3.71
CA SER A 7 4.51 -0.83 5.03
C SER A 7 4.05 0.18 6.07
N GLY A 8 2.81 0.03 6.53
CA GLY A 8 2.12 1.00 7.40
C GLY A 8 2.46 0.91 8.88
N SER A 9 3.41 0.09 9.28
CA SER A 9 3.85 -0.01 10.69
C SER A 9 4.93 1.01 11.01
N HIS A 10 4.76 1.74 12.13
CA HIS A 10 5.82 2.64 12.64
C HIS A 10 6.92 1.91 13.43
N ARG A 11 6.71 0.65 13.77
CA ARG A 11 7.67 -0.14 14.54
C ARG A 11 8.86 -0.52 13.67
N MET A 12 10.06 -0.40 14.24
CA MET A 12 11.26 -0.97 13.64
C MET A 12 11.16 -2.49 13.57
N ASN A 13 11.69 -3.09 12.50
CA ASN A 13 11.67 -4.54 12.26
C ASN A 13 10.27 -5.14 12.37
N SER A 14 9.28 -4.50 11.77
CA SER A 14 7.89 -4.90 11.89
C SER A 14 7.54 -6.12 11.05
N GLN A 15 6.52 -6.86 11.47
CA GLN A 15 5.98 -7.96 10.65
C GLN A 15 5.38 -7.44 9.32
N SER A 16 4.86 -6.22 9.31
CA SER A 16 4.37 -5.58 8.07
C SER A 16 5.50 -5.39 7.05
N GLU A 17 6.68 -4.98 7.50
CA GLU A 17 7.84 -4.81 6.63
C GLU A 17 8.38 -6.16 6.14
N LYS A 18 8.43 -7.19 7.00
CA LYS A 18 8.75 -8.56 6.59
C LYS A 18 7.83 -9.03 5.45
N VAL A 19 6.51 -8.87 5.63
CA VAL A 19 5.53 -9.26 4.61
C VAL A 19 5.68 -8.42 3.34
N ALA A 20 5.94 -7.12 3.46
CA ALA A 20 6.16 -6.25 2.31
C ALA A 20 7.36 -6.73 1.46
N HIS A 21 8.48 -7.04 2.07
CA HIS A 21 9.65 -7.57 1.36
C HIS A 21 9.37 -8.94 0.71
N TYR A 22 8.67 -9.84 1.42
CA TYR A 22 8.27 -11.11 0.85
C TYR A 22 7.38 -10.91 -0.38
N MET A 23 6.35 -10.06 -0.30
CA MET A 23 5.44 -9.79 -1.41
C MET A 23 6.15 -9.09 -2.58
N ALA A 24 7.06 -8.17 -2.30
CA ALA A 24 7.86 -7.50 -3.33
C ALA A 24 8.65 -8.52 -4.17
N GLN A 25 9.31 -9.47 -3.53
CA GLN A 25 10.04 -10.53 -4.21
C GLN A 25 9.09 -11.48 -4.96
N SER A 26 7.97 -11.88 -4.33
CA SER A 26 6.97 -12.74 -4.95
C SER A 26 6.39 -12.16 -6.24
N LEU A 27 6.12 -10.85 -6.28
CA LEU A 27 5.63 -10.17 -7.49
C LEU A 27 6.65 -10.24 -8.65
N LEU A 28 7.95 -10.13 -8.35
CA LEU A 28 9.02 -10.27 -9.34
C LEU A 28 9.16 -11.71 -9.82
N ASP A 29 9.22 -12.66 -8.90
CA ASP A 29 9.45 -14.09 -9.18
C ASP A 29 8.34 -14.69 -10.06
N ASN A 30 7.10 -14.18 -9.90
CA ASN A 30 5.94 -14.62 -10.68
C ASN A 30 5.68 -13.77 -11.93
N GLY A 31 6.56 -12.84 -12.28
CA GLY A 31 6.40 -11.98 -13.47
C GLY A 31 5.21 -11.02 -13.40
N GLN A 32 4.70 -10.75 -12.20
CA GLN A 32 3.55 -9.90 -11.93
C GLN A 32 3.92 -8.41 -11.83
N ALA A 33 5.20 -8.12 -11.67
CA ALA A 33 5.80 -6.80 -11.77
C ALA A 33 7.18 -6.90 -12.42
N THR A 34 7.64 -5.82 -13.04
CA THR A 34 9.01 -5.71 -13.58
C THR A 34 9.95 -5.00 -12.61
N ALA A 35 9.37 -4.26 -11.66
CA ALA A 35 10.09 -3.61 -10.58
C ALA A 35 9.19 -3.46 -9.36
N THR A 36 9.77 -3.59 -8.18
CA THR A 36 9.10 -3.36 -6.91
C THR A 36 9.92 -2.45 -6.02
N GLU A 37 9.27 -1.68 -5.17
CA GLU A 37 9.90 -0.83 -4.17
C GLU A 37 9.09 -0.89 -2.87
N VAL A 38 9.75 -1.00 -1.74
CA VAL A 38 9.12 -0.97 -0.42
C VAL A 38 9.40 0.38 0.24
N PHE A 39 8.35 1.09 0.64
CA PHE A 39 8.43 2.24 1.51
C PHE A 39 7.90 1.87 2.90
N SER A 40 8.73 2.03 3.91
CA SER A 40 8.39 1.70 5.30
C SER A 40 8.11 2.96 6.11
N LEU A 41 7.05 2.94 6.92
CA LEU A 41 6.76 3.97 7.92
C LEU A 41 7.51 3.74 9.24
N ALA A 42 8.40 2.76 9.32
CA ALA A 42 9.24 2.52 10.50
C ALA A 42 10.01 3.78 10.89
N GLY A 43 10.01 4.11 12.17
CA GLY A 43 10.67 5.30 12.71
C GLY A 43 9.95 6.63 12.41
N ASN A 44 8.73 6.62 11.88
CA ASN A 44 7.94 7.82 11.55
C ASN A 44 8.67 8.81 10.62
N PRO A 45 9.01 8.41 9.39
CA PRO A 45 9.79 9.25 8.47
C PRO A 45 8.99 10.45 7.93
N LEU A 46 7.67 10.48 8.13
CA LEU A 46 6.78 11.52 7.65
C LEU A 46 6.18 12.28 8.85
N PRO A 47 6.40 13.60 8.96
CA PRO A 47 5.71 14.43 9.94
C PRO A 47 4.19 14.37 9.77
N LEU A 48 3.45 14.71 10.81
CA LEU A 48 2.00 14.88 10.68
C LEU A 48 1.70 16.01 9.70
N TRP A 49 0.67 15.79 8.90
CA TRP A 49 0.17 16.76 7.95
C TRP A 49 -0.11 18.11 8.63
N ASP A 50 0.30 19.20 7.97
CA ASP A 50 -0.10 20.57 8.30
C ASP A 50 -0.35 21.39 7.02
N GLU A 51 -0.85 22.60 7.19
CA GLU A 51 -1.22 23.51 6.09
C GLU A 51 -0.03 24.03 5.28
N GLY A 52 1.20 23.87 5.75
CA GLY A 52 2.42 24.22 5.02
C GLY A 52 2.52 23.53 3.66
N ILE A 53 1.95 22.31 3.54
CA ILE A 53 1.87 21.59 2.27
C ILE A 53 1.09 22.38 1.22
N TRP A 54 -0.05 22.97 1.61
CA TRP A 54 -0.89 23.75 0.69
C TRP A 54 -0.30 25.13 0.38
N ASN A 55 0.47 25.67 1.31
CA ASN A 55 1.13 26.96 1.17
C ASN A 55 2.44 26.87 0.36
N GLY A 56 2.83 25.69 -0.10
CA GLY A 56 4.04 25.50 -0.90
C GLY A 56 5.33 25.64 -0.08
N ASP A 57 5.30 25.29 1.21
CA ASP A 57 6.46 25.34 2.08
C ASP A 57 7.62 24.51 1.51
N ALA A 58 8.81 25.16 1.39
CA ALA A 58 9.97 24.55 0.78
C ALA A 58 10.50 23.34 1.56
N ALA A 59 10.33 23.30 2.88
CA ALA A 59 10.74 22.16 3.69
C ALA A 59 9.83 20.94 3.41
N TRP A 60 8.51 21.15 3.27
CA TRP A 60 7.59 20.11 2.86
C TRP A 60 7.89 19.60 1.44
N GLN A 61 8.15 20.51 0.50
CA GLN A 61 8.51 20.09 -0.86
C GLN A 61 9.79 19.26 -0.88
N ALA A 62 10.84 19.69 -0.20
CA ALA A 62 12.11 18.95 -0.12
C ALA A 62 11.94 17.56 0.51
N LEU A 63 11.06 17.44 1.51
CA LEU A 63 10.79 16.17 2.17
C LEU A 63 9.95 15.21 1.29
N LEU A 64 8.90 15.73 0.64
CA LEU A 64 7.92 14.89 -0.05
C LEU A 64 8.29 14.58 -1.50
N ASN A 65 8.97 15.48 -2.22
CA ASN A 65 9.25 15.32 -3.65
C ASN A 65 9.93 13.97 -4.01
N PRO A 66 10.94 13.47 -3.28
CA PRO A 66 11.57 12.20 -3.63
C PRO A 66 10.60 11.02 -3.58
N LEU A 67 9.65 11.04 -2.63
CA LEU A 67 8.64 9.98 -2.52
C LEU A 67 7.49 10.21 -3.50
N SER A 68 7.09 11.46 -3.73
CA SER A 68 6.09 11.83 -4.72
C SER A 68 6.46 11.31 -6.11
N GLU A 69 7.71 11.51 -6.55
CA GLU A 69 8.20 11.00 -7.82
C GLU A 69 8.11 9.48 -7.92
N LYS A 70 8.45 8.75 -6.86
CA LYS A 70 8.38 7.30 -6.80
C LYS A 70 6.94 6.79 -6.85
N LEU A 71 6.02 7.45 -6.11
CA LEU A 71 4.60 7.14 -6.12
C LEU A 71 4.00 7.42 -7.50
N ALA A 72 4.32 8.57 -8.09
CA ALA A 72 3.88 8.93 -9.43
C ALA A 72 4.33 7.95 -10.50
N ALA A 73 5.57 7.46 -10.42
CA ALA A 73 6.15 6.49 -11.33
C ALA A 73 5.63 5.04 -11.15
N SER A 74 4.85 4.78 -10.09
CA SER A 74 4.30 3.44 -9.82
C SER A 74 2.99 3.22 -10.56
N ASP A 75 2.75 2.00 -11.02
CA ASP A 75 1.51 1.60 -11.72
C ASP A 75 0.42 1.08 -10.78
N GLY A 76 0.79 0.67 -9.58
CA GLY A 76 -0.11 0.16 -8.55
C GLY A 76 0.59 0.04 -7.20
N PHE A 77 -0.21 -0.28 -6.17
CA PHE A 77 0.25 -0.28 -4.79
C PHE A 77 -0.17 -1.55 -4.04
N VAL A 78 0.62 -1.92 -3.03
CA VAL A 78 0.19 -2.80 -1.95
C VAL A 78 0.22 -1.99 -0.65
N ILE A 79 -0.91 -1.88 0.01
CA ILE A 79 -1.05 -1.14 1.27
C ILE A 79 -1.09 -2.15 2.42
N LEU A 80 0.01 -2.24 3.16
CA LEU A 80 0.13 -3.17 4.27
C LEU A 80 -0.18 -2.45 5.58
N SER A 81 -1.27 -2.82 6.23
CA SER A 81 -1.71 -2.23 7.49
C SER A 81 -1.69 -3.25 8.62
N PRO A 82 -0.87 -3.08 9.65
CA PRO A 82 -1.09 -3.84 10.88
C PRO A 82 -2.39 -3.35 11.54
N GLU A 83 -3.06 -4.24 12.26
CA GLU A 83 -4.18 -3.86 13.11
C GLU A 83 -3.68 -3.52 14.51
N TRP A 84 -3.84 -2.26 14.91
CA TRP A 84 -3.54 -1.80 16.25
C TRP A 84 -4.81 -1.26 16.92
N HIS A 85 -5.21 -1.89 18.02
CA HIS A 85 -6.46 -1.54 18.70
C HIS A 85 -7.69 -1.48 17.78
N GLY A 86 -7.77 -2.40 16.80
CA GLY A 86 -8.87 -2.45 15.84
C GLY A 86 -8.86 -1.31 14.80
N GLN A 87 -7.72 -0.72 14.50
CA GLN A 87 -7.62 0.41 13.55
C GLN A 87 -6.35 0.36 12.69
N VAL A 88 -6.41 1.15 11.61
CA VAL A 88 -5.24 1.52 10.80
C VAL A 88 -4.32 2.44 11.63
N PRO A 89 -3.00 2.19 11.65
CA PRO A 89 -2.06 3.05 12.36
C PRO A 89 -2.10 4.51 11.92
N ALA A 90 -1.94 5.43 12.88
CA ALA A 90 -2.02 6.87 12.64
C ALA A 90 -1.07 7.36 11.54
N GLY A 91 0.17 6.85 11.46
CA GLY A 91 1.10 7.23 10.41
C GLY A 91 0.69 6.76 9.02
N LEU A 92 0.00 5.62 8.90
CA LEU A 92 -0.55 5.20 7.61
C LEU A 92 -1.76 6.07 7.20
N LYS A 93 -2.59 6.51 8.15
CA LYS A 93 -3.64 7.50 7.87
C LYS A 93 -3.02 8.83 7.45
N ASN A 94 -2.00 9.29 8.15
CA ASN A 94 -1.26 10.50 7.80
C ASN A 94 -0.62 10.38 6.39
N PHE A 95 -0.08 9.23 6.03
CA PHE A 95 0.45 8.99 4.69
C PHE A 95 -0.56 9.38 3.61
N PHE A 96 -1.83 8.98 3.73
CA PHE A 96 -2.85 9.30 2.72
C PHE A 96 -3.23 10.79 2.67
N LEU A 97 -2.98 11.57 3.73
CA LEU A 97 -3.23 13.02 3.73
C LEU A 97 -2.18 13.80 2.91
N LEU A 98 -1.01 13.23 2.70
CA LEU A 98 0.13 13.93 2.07
C LEU A 98 0.10 13.91 0.54
N TRP A 99 -0.68 13.01 -0.09
CA TRP A 99 -0.64 12.77 -1.53
C TRP A 99 -1.95 13.17 -2.21
N GLY A 100 -2.08 14.44 -2.53
CA GLY A 100 -3.28 15.01 -3.17
C GLY A 100 -3.07 15.49 -4.60
N SER A 101 -1.84 15.40 -5.15
CA SER A 101 -1.48 15.94 -6.47
C SER A 101 -1.54 14.90 -7.60
N GLY A 102 -2.12 13.73 -7.35
CA GLY A 102 -2.34 12.72 -8.38
C GLY A 102 -1.37 11.52 -8.30
N GLU A 103 -0.48 11.48 -7.33
CA GLU A 103 0.54 10.43 -7.17
C GLU A 103 -0.07 9.03 -7.09
N LEU A 104 -1.21 8.91 -6.42
CA LEU A 104 -1.96 7.65 -6.24
C LEU A 104 -3.16 7.51 -7.17
N ALA A 105 -3.47 8.57 -7.93
CA ALA A 105 -4.75 8.70 -8.60
C ALA A 105 -4.98 7.64 -9.67
N HIS A 106 -6.15 7.00 -9.59
CA HIS A 106 -6.62 5.98 -10.55
C HIS A 106 -5.63 4.81 -10.74
N LYS A 107 -4.87 4.50 -9.69
CA LYS A 107 -3.98 3.34 -9.63
C LYS A 107 -4.56 2.31 -8.67
N PRO A 108 -4.49 1.01 -9.02
CA PRO A 108 -5.04 -0.04 -8.15
C PRO A 108 -4.21 -0.21 -6.90
N ALA A 109 -4.86 -0.56 -5.80
CA ALA A 109 -4.20 -0.88 -4.55
C ALA A 109 -4.78 -2.15 -3.91
N LEU A 110 -3.92 -3.11 -3.62
CA LEU A 110 -4.24 -4.30 -2.83
C LEU A 110 -4.08 -3.98 -1.35
N ILE A 111 -5.14 -4.16 -0.57
CA ILE A 111 -5.07 -4.06 0.89
C ILE A 111 -4.54 -5.38 1.46
N VAL A 112 -3.53 -5.29 2.32
CA VAL A 112 -2.99 -6.42 3.09
C VAL A 112 -3.02 -6.06 4.56
N SER A 113 -3.97 -6.62 5.29
CA SER A 113 -4.05 -6.43 6.73
C SER A 113 -3.23 -7.48 7.46
N ILE A 114 -2.58 -7.11 8.55
CA ILE A 114 -1.62 -7.95 9.27
C ILE A 114 -1.98 -7.98 10.75
N SER A 115 -2.09 -9.20 11.29
CA SER A 115 -2.37 -9.43 12.71
C SER A 115 -1.42 -10.46 13.30
N SER A 116 -0.99 -10.23 14.53
CA SER A 116 -0.23 -11.21 15.33
C SER A 116 -1.11 -12.35 15.85
N SER A 117 -2.43 -12.17 15.82
CA SER A 117 -3.43 -13.14 16.25
C SER A 117 -4.54 -13.28 15.21
N ASP A 118 -5.79 -13.45 15.62
CA ASP A 118 -6.94 -13.72 14.75
C ASP A 118 -7.67 -12.47 14.23
N GLY A 119 -7.20 -11.28 14.54
CA GLY A 119 -7.75 -10.01 14.06
C GLY A 119 -7.47 -9.73 12.58
N GLY A 120 -7.43 -8.46 12.21
CA GLY A 120 -7.06 -8.00 10.87
C GLY A 120 -8.23 -7.55 9.99
N ALA A 121 -9.47 -7.72 10.41
CA ALA A 121 -10.63 -7.33 9.59
C ALA A 121 -10.89 -5.82 9.59
N TYR A 122 -10.67 -5.14 10.70
CA TYR A 122 -10.95 -3.72 10.83
C TYR A 122 -10.14 -2.81 9.89
N PRO A 123 -8.82 -2.99 9.69
CA PRO A 123 -8.08 -2.18 8.74
C PRO A 123 -8.59 -2.28 7.30
N VAL A 124 -9.09 -3.44 6.88
CA VAL A 124 -9.69 -3.61 5.55
C VAL A 124 -10.94 -2.75 5.42
N ALA A 125 -11.84 -2.81 6.41
CA ALA A 125 -13.07 -2.02 6.42
C ALA A 125 -12.76 -0.52 6.47
N GLU A 126 -11.84 -0.12 7.35
CA GLU A 126 -11.47 1.29 7.55
C GLU A 126 -10.85 1.90 6.27
N LEU A 127 -9.92 1.20 5.60
CA LEU A 127 -9.31 1.67 4.36
C LEU A 127 -10.33 1.75 3.21
N ARG A 128 -11.28 0.81 3.12
CA ARG A 128 -12.34 0.85 2.10
C ARG A 128 -13.35 1.96 2.33
N MET A 129 -13.59 2.34 3.58
CA MET A 129 -14.50 3.40 3.95
C MET A 129 -13.88 4.79 3.80
N SER A 130 -12.55 4.90 3.82
CA SER A 130 -11.81 6.16 3.86
C SER A 130 -10.58 6.13 2.94
N SER A 131 -9.67 7.08 3.10
CA SER A 131 -8.34 7.15 2.46
C SER A 131 -8.28 7.23 0.93
N TYR A 132 -9.38 7.17 0.19
CA TYR A 132 -9.40 7.20 -1.29
C TYR A 132 -9.87 8.54 -1.88
N LYS A 133 -10.64 9.32 -1.13
CA LYS A 133 -11.07 10.65 -1.58
C LYS A 133 -9.85 11.56 -1.75
N ASN A 134 -9.87 12.45 -2.70
CA ASN A 134 -8.83 13.39 -3.10
C ASN A 134 -7.57 12.71 -3.70
N ASN A 135 -6.95 11.73 -3.05
CA ASN A 135 -5.82 11.00 -3.62
C ASN A 135 -6.23 10.00 -4.72
N ARG A 136 -7.52 9.64 -4.79
CA ARG A 136 -8.15 8.83 -5.85
C ARG A 136 -7.55 7.44 -6.04
N ILE A 137 -6.98 6.83 -5.00
CA ILE A 137 -6.52 5.45 -5.03
C ILE A 137 -7.70 4.50 -5.27
N CYS A 138 -7.48 3.44 -6.07
CA CYS A 138 -8.52 2.47 -6.42
C CYS A 138 -8.30 1.15 -5.67
N TYR A 139 -8.93 0.97 -4.51
CA TYR A 139 -8.82 -0.30 -3.80
C TYR A 139 -9.48 -1.43 -4.58
N LEU A 140 -8.73 -2.54 -4.73
CA LEU A 140 -9.23 -3.77 -5.35
C LEU A 140 -10.37 -4.38 -4.52
N PRO A 141 -11.32 -5.12 -5.15
CA PRO A 141 -12.26 -5.95 -4.39
C PRO A 141 -11.55 -7.05 -3.60
N GLU A 142 -10.40 -7.56 -4.09
CA GLU A 142 -9.55 -8.52 -3.40
C GLU A 142 -8.75 -7.86 -2.26
N HIS A 143 -8.52 -8.60 -1.18
CA HIS A 143 -7.63 -8.21 -0.08
C HIS A 143 -7.06 -9.44 0.60
N LEU A 144 -6.02 -9.27 1.40
CA LEU A 144 -5.44 -10.31 2.24
C LEU A 144 -5.55 -9.92 3.72
N ILE A 145 -5.81 -10.91 4.58
CA ILE A 145 -5.69 -10.78 6.03
C ILE A 145 -4.71 -11.85 6.50
N ILE A 146 -3.49 -11.44 6.80
CA ILE A 146 -2.43 -12.34 7.25
C ILE A 146 -2.46 -12.40 8.77
N ARG A 147 -3.03 -13.47 9.29
CA ARG A 147 -3.16 -13.76 10.72
C ARG A 147 -1.99 -14.59 11.21
N ASN A 148 -1.74 -14.53 12.52
CA ASN A 148 -0.64 -15.27 13.15
C ASN A 148 0.69 -15.05 12.39
N VAL A 149 0.93 -13.81 11.99
CA VAL A 149 1.97 -13.42 11.02
C VAL A 149 3.39 -13.83 11.44
N GLU A 150 3.62 -14.05 12.73
CA GLU A 150 4.91 -14.52 13.24
C GLU A 150 5.23 -15.96 12.84
N SER A 151 4.20 -16.77 12.54
CA SER A 151 4.32 -18.17 12.15
C SER A 151 4.23 -18.42 10.65
N VAL A 152 4.32 -17.38 9.81
CA VAL A 152 4.25 -17.49 8.35
C VAL A 152 5.20 -16.50 7.66
N LEU A 153 5.56 -16.82 6.42
CA LEU A 153 6.37 -15.96 5.55
C LEU A 153 7.75 -15.59 6.14
N ASN A 154 8.28 -16.42 7.03
CA ASN A 154 9.63 -16.26 7.54
C ASN A 154 10.62 -16.86 6.55
N ALA A 155 11.82 -16.25 6.47
CA ALA A 155 12.93 -16.80 5.69
C ALA A 155 13.42 -18.15 6.24
N ASP A 156 13.42 -18.27 7.56
CA ASP A 156 13.66 -19.56 8.24
C ASP A 156 12.37 -20.39 8.24
N ALA A 157 12.32 -21.40 7.36
CA ALA A 157 11.15 -22.25 7.18
C ALA A 157 10.73 -22.99 8.47
N SER A 158 11.66 -23.24 9.40
CA SER A 158 11.38 -23.92 10.66
C SER A 158 10.46 -23.13 11.59
N LYS A 159 10.35 -21.82 11.37
CA LYS A 159 9.47 -20.89 12.09
C LYS A 159 8.07 -20.77 11.49
N ASN A 160 7.83 -21.40 10.36
CA ASN A 160 6.55 -21.34 9.68
C ASN A 160 5.67 -22.53 10.04
N ASN A 161 4.37 -22.26 10.26
CA ASN A 161 3.37 -23.31 10.22
C ASN A 161 3.22 -23.78 8.76
N PRO A 162 3.53 -25.04 8.41
CA PRO A 162 3.67 -25.43 7.01
C PRO A 162 2.39 -25.27 6.18
N GLU A 163 1.24 -25.57 6.77
CA GLU A 163 -0.04 -25.50 6.06
C GLU A 163 -0.48 -24.06 5.84
N THR A 164 -0.46 -23.26 6.90
CA THR A 164 -0.86 -21.85 6.86
C THR A 164 0.10 -21.03 6.00
N ASP A 165 1.40 -21.29 6.07
CA ASP A 165 2.42 -20.62 5.27
C ASP A 165 2.21 -20.90 3.78
N ARG A 166 1.98 -22.17 3.41
CA ARG A 166 1.66 -22.54 2.02
C ARG A 166 0.42 -21.82 1.54
N TYR A 167 -0.66 -21.81 2.32
CA TYR A 167 -1.89 -21.09 1.97
C TYR A 167 -1.64 -19.62 1.69
N PHE A 168 -0.89 -18.90 2.56
CA PHE A 168 -0.64 -17.48 2.34
C PHE A 168 0.27 -17.23 1.14
N ARG A 169 1.27 -18.10 0.87
CA ARG A 169 2.10 -17.99 -0.33
C ARG A 169 1.27 -18.10 -1.61
N GLU A 170 0.40 -19.09 -1.69
CA GLU A 170 -0.52 -19.26 -2.82
C GLU A 170 -1.49 -18.08 -2.97
N ARG A 171 -2.06 -17.59 -1.87
CA ARG A 171 -2.96 -16.43 -1.86
C ARG A 171 -2.27 -15.14 -2.28
N ILE A 172 -1.02 -14.92 -1.90
CA ILE A 172 -0.22 -13.77 -2.32
C ILE A 172 0.02 -13.80 -3.83
N VAL A 173 0.38 -14.94 -4.40
CA VAL A 173 0.57 -15.08 -5.85
C VAL A 173 -0.75 -14.79 -6.59
N TYR A 174 -1.87 -15.34 -6.12
CA TYR A 174 -3.17 -15.09 -6.72
C TYR A 174 -3.57 -13.61 -6.67
N ALA A 175 -3.48 -12.98 -5.50
CA ALA A 175 -3.84 -11.56 -5.33
C ALA A 175 -2.89 -10.62 -6.09
N GLY A 176 -1.61 -10.97 -6.18
CA GLY A 176 -0.63 -10.26 -7.00
C GLY A 176 -0.97 -10.29 -8.49
N GLY A 177 -1.44 -11.43 -8.99
CA GLY A 177 -1.93 -11.56 -10.37
C GLY A 177 -3.12 -10.64 -10.66
N ILE A 178 -4.07 -10.55 -9.71
CA ILE A 178 -5.21 -9.62 -9.81
C ILE A 178 -4.72 -8.17 -9.81
N LEU A 179 -3.81 -7.80 -8.90
CA LEU A 179 -3.24 -6.46 -8.86
C LEU A 179 -2.58 -6.09 -10.20
N SER A 180 -1.79 -7.01 -10.75
CA SER A 180 -1.12 -6.83 -12.04
C SER A 180 -2.12 -6.59 -13.18
N ALA A 181 -3.20 -7.38 -13.25
CA ALA A 181 -4.25 -7.23 -14.24
C ALA A 181 -4.95 -5.87 -14.16
N TYR A 182 -5.31 -5.43 -12.94
CA TYR A 182 -5.91 -4.12 -12.72
C TYR A 182 -4.93 -2.98 -13.04
N ALA A 183 -3.64 -3.11 -12.71
CA ALA A 183 -2.64 -2.11 -13.02
C ALA A 183 -2.51 -1.87 -14.53
N ASN A 184 -2.53 -2.94 -15.31
CA ASN A 184 -2.55 -2.86 -16.78
C ASN A 184 -3.84 -2.22 -17.30
N ALA A 185 -5.01 -2.62 -16.81
CA ALA A 185 -6.31 -2.09 -17.25
C ALA A 185 -6.47 -0.60 -16.91
N LEU A 186 -6.15 -0.18 -15.68
CA LEU A 186 -6.30 1.20 -15.24
C LEU A 186 -5.28 2.15 -15.85
N LYS A 187 -4.22 1.64 -16.48
CA LYS A 187 -3.31 2.48 -17.27
C LYS A 187 -4.07 3.16 -18.41
N GLY A 188 -4.90 2.43 -19.15
CA GLY A 188 -5.74 3.00 -20.19
C GLY A 188 -6.70 4.07 -19.69
N VAL A 189 -7.25 3.90 -18.46
CA VAL A 189 -8.11 4.93 -17.83
C VAL A 189 -7.32 6.21 -17.59
N ARG A 190 -6.10 6.13 -17.05
CA ARG A 190 -5.25 7.33 -16.81
C ARG A 190 -4.82 8.00 -18.11
N GLU A 191 -4.49 7.24 -19.14
CA GLU A 191 -4.04 7.74 -20.44
C GLU A 191 -5.17 8.34 -21.30
N SER A 192 -6.43 7.98 -21.02
CA SER A 192 -7.59 8.52 -21.76
C SER A 192 -7.88 9.99 -21.50
N GLY A 193 -7.33 10.58 -20.42
CA GLY A 193 -7.62 11.93 -19.99
C GLY A 193 -8.99 12.15 -19.33
N ILE A 194 -9.89 11.16 -19.34
CA ILE A 194 -11.26 11.27 -18.78
C ILE A 194 -11.26 11.60 -17.29
N THR A 195 -10.18 11.27 -16.60
CA THR A 195 -10.01 11.50 -15.15
C THR A 195 -9.59 12.93 -14.83
N HIS A 196 -9.27 13.74 -15.82
CA HIS A 196 -8.87 15.13 -15.65
C HIS A 196 -10.10 16.04 -15.78
N SER A 197 -10.30 16.94 -14.82
CA SER A 197 -11.37 17.93 -14.84
C SER A 197 -10.95 19.20 -14.12
N ASP A 198 -11.03 20.35 -14.83
CA ASP A 198 -10.79 21.66 -14.23
C ASP A 198 -11.92 22.07 -13.29
N VAL A 199 -13.11 21.54 -13.49
CA VAL A 199 -14.30 21.84 -12.68
C VAL A 199 -14.33 20.99 -11.41
N PHE A 200 -14.00 19.70 -11.51
CA PHE A 200 -14.07 18.74 -10.40
C PHE A 200 -12.67 18.33 -9.93
N ARG A 201 -11.81 19.29 -9.63
CA ARG A 201 -10.40 19.06 -9.28
C ARG A 201 -10.20 18.12 -8.12
N PHE A 202 -11.12 18.11 -7.14
CA PHE A 202 -11.04 17.30 -5.93
C PHE A 202 -11.95 16.07 -5.95
N GLY A 203 -12.57 15.78 -7.08
CA GLY A 203 -13.23 14.51 -7.33
C GLY A 203 -14.64 14.33 -6.80
N MET A 204 -15.27 15.31 -6.18
CA MET A 204 -16.70 15.28 -5.78
C MET A 204 -17.26 16.67 -5.65
#